data_269416573048e4cb5ef28752005a506e
#
_entry.id   269416573048e4cb5ef28752005a506e
#
_cell.length_a   1.000
_cell.length_b   1.000
_cell.length_c   1.000
_cell.angle_alpha   90.00
_cell.angle_beta   90.00
_cell.angle_gamma   90.00
#
_symmetry.space_group_name_H-M   'P 1'
#
loop_
_entity.id
_entity.type
_entity.pdbx_description
1 polymer ?
#
loop_
_entity_poly.entity_id
_entity_poly.type
_entity_poly.pdbx_seq_one_letter_code
_entity_poly.pdbx_strand_id
1 'polypeptide(L)'
;GYDPAPGTVKAQVNARGCELYGTWAQELGFLFCRTGSMVLGFNDEDRAHLEQLRRNGYVNGVPELSIVGPDRIHELEPRASADATYALWCPSTGFVDPFEVAIAALENAVANGVTFMRSAPVEAIEVAGSVDDARFTLATPAGNVRCRYLINAAGNGAADISHMAGAEEFQMVWRQGNIVVLDKEPRTLMPLYPVPTPVSKGVIVTGTVHGNTVITATAAVREPGDTQTYASD
;
A
#
# COMPACT_ATOMS: atom_id res chain seq x y z
N GLY A 1 -4.80 -0.86 -9.21
CA GLY A 1 -4.07 -1.34 -10.35
C GLY A 1 -3.91 -0.41 -11.53
N TYR A 2 -4.55 0.79 -11.59
CA TYR A 2 -4.45 1.69 -12.75
C TYR A 2 -3.18 2.59 -12.75
N ASP A 3 -2.58 2.81 -11.60
CA ASP A 3 -1.39 3.67 -11.43
C ASP A 3 -0.06 3.01 -11.88
N PRO A 4 0.22 1.74 -11.58
CA PRO A 4 1.46 1.13 -12.01
C PRO A 4 1.57 1.00 -13.54
N ALA A 5 2.78 1.22 -14.06
CA ALA A 5 3.06 1.02 -15.48
C ALA A 5 2.78 -0.44 -15.90
N PRO A 6 2.08 -0.66 -17.00
CA PRO A 6 1.82 -2.00 -17.52
C PRO A 6 3.09 -2.83 -17.72
N GLY A 7 3.00 -4.13 -17.49
CA GLY A 7 4.13 -5.08 -17.63
C GLY A 7 5.05 -5.17 -16.41
N THR A 8 4.88 -4.30 -15.41
CA THR A 8 5.66 -4.37 -14.17
C THR A 8 5.08 -5.41 -13.20
N VAL A 9 5.94 -6.00 -12.35
CA VAL A 9 5.50 -6.88 -11.26
C VAL A 9 4.49 -6.18 -10.37
N LYS A 10 4.70 -4.88 -10.07
CA LYS A 10 3.77 -4.06 -9.28
C LYS A 10 2.36 -4.02 -9.91
N ALA A 11 2.26 -3.90 -11.23
CA ALA A 11 0.96 -3.92 -11.92
C ALA A 11 0.25 -5.26 -11.77
N GLN A 12 0.98 -6.36 -11.98
CA GLN A 12 0.46 -7.72 -11.88
C GLN A 12 -0.05 -8.04 -10.47
N VAL A 13 0.75 -7.78 -9.44
CA VAL A 13 0.36 -8.11 -8.05
C VAL A 13 -0.69 -7.15 -7.50
N ASN A 14 -0.77 -5.89 -7.96
CA ASN A 14 -1.72 -4.92 -7.45
C ASN A 14 -3.16 -5.26 -7.84
N ALA A 15 -3.41 -5.57 -9.12
CA ALA A 15 -4.75 -5.96 -9.58
C ALA A 15 -5.22 -7.25 -8.90
N ARG A 16 -4.34 -8.27 -8.86
CA ARG A 16 -4.64 -9.55 -8.21
C ARG A 16 -4.82 -9.40 -6.70
N GLY A 17 -4.01 -8.57 -6.04
CA GLY A 17 -4.14 -8.29 -4.61
C GLY A 17 -5.48 -7.66 -4.26
N CYS A 18 -5.94 -6.68 -5.06
CA CYS A 18 -7.25 -6.06 -4.85
C CYS A 18 -8.41 -7.06 -4.95
N GLU A 19 -8.33 -8.01 -5.87
CA GLU A 19 -9.30 -9.10 -6.00
C GLU A 19 -9.29 -10.01 -4.77
N LEU A 20 -8.09 -10.42 -4.32
CA LEU A 20 -7.90 -11.32 -3.19
C LEU A 20 -8.38 -10.72 -1.86
N TYR A 21 -8.30 -9.40 -1.66
CA TYR A 21 -8.75 -8.76 -0.42
C TYR A 21 -10.21 -9.08 -0.08
N GLY A 22 -11.08 -9.20 -1.09
CA GLY A 22 -12.47 -9.57 -0.86
C GLY A 22 -12.63 -10.98 -0.27
N THR A 23 -11.86 -11.94 -0.76
CA THR A 23 -11.85 -13.32 -0.26
C THR A 23 -11.20 -13.40 1.12
N TRP A 24 -10.02 -12.80 1.28
CA TRP A 24 -9.28 -12.81 2.54
C TRP A 24 -10.01 -12.11 3.69
N ALA A 25 -10.74 -11.04 3.40
CA ALA A 25 -11.56 -10.37 4.41
C ALA A 25 -12.60 -11.32 5.01
N GLN A 26 -13.21 -12.18 4.18
CA GLN A 26 -14.16 -13.19 4.65
C GLN A 26 -13.49 -14.35 5.38
N GLU A 27 -12.35 -14.84 4.86
CA GLU A 27 -11.64 -15.97 5.43
C GLU A 27 -10.91 -15.63 6.73
N LEU A 28 -10.33 -14.43 6.81
CA LEU A 28 -9.51 -14.00 7.94
C LEU A 28 -10.24 -13.09 8.94
N GLY A 29 -11.45 -12.62 8.60
CA GLY A 29 -12.32 -11.88 9.52
C GLY A 29 -11.96 -10.40 9.72
N PHE A 30 -11.23 -9.77 8.80
CA PHE A 30 -10.99 -8.32 8.86
C PHE A 30 -11.99 -7.53 7.99
N LEU A 31 -12.16 -6.24 8.28
CA LEU A 31 -13.06 -5.38 7.52
C LEU A 31 -12.46 -4.93 6.20
N PHE A 32 -13.19 -5.13 5.10
CA PHE A 32 -12.88 -4.58 3.79
C PHE A 32 -14.08 -3.78 3.26
N CYS A 33 -13.93 -2.47 3.13
CA CYS A 33 -14.94 -1.58 2.59
C CYS A 33 -14.68 -1.32 1.10
N ARG A 34 -15.45 -1.97 0.23
CA ARG A 34 -15.40 -1.73 -1.22
C ARG A 34 -16.24 -0.52 -1.56
N THR A 35 -15.63 0.65 -1.63
CA THR A 35 -16.30 1.94 -1.84
C THR A 35 -16.09 2.52 -3.23
N GLY A 36 -15.16 1.95 -3.99
CA GLY A 36 -14.59 2.62 -5.15
C GLY A 36 -13.59 3.70 -4.75
N SER A 37 -13.08 4.42 -5.75
CA SER A 37 -12.21 5.59 -5.56
C SER A 37 -12.27 6.50 -6.77
N MET A 38 -11.92 7.78 -6.58
CA MET A 38 -11.81 8.73 -7.68
C MET A 38 -10.44 9.41 -7.71
N VAL A 39 -9.89 9.59 -8.91
CA VAL A 39 -8.79 10.54 -9.17
C VAL A 39 -9.42 11.77 -9.80
N LEU A 40 -9.40 12.90 -9.11
CA LEU A 40 -10.04 14.15 -9.52
C LEU A 40 -9.14 14.95 -10.48
N GLY A 41 -9.73 15.47 -11.55
CA GLY A 41 -9.11 16.38 -12.51
C GLY A 41 -9.90 17.67 -12.63
N PHE A 42 -9.20 18.77 -12.85
CA PHE A 42 -9.74 20.14 -12.80
C PHE A 42 -9.63 20.88 -14.14
N ASN A 43 -8.91 20.33 -15.10
CA ASN A 43 -8.64 20.93 -16.40
C ASN A 43 -8.39 19.87 -17.48
N ASP A 44 -8.17 20.27 -18.73
CA ASP A 44 -7.97 19.38 -19.86
C ASP A 44 -6.63 18.62 -19.82
N GLU A 45 -5.59 19.19 -19.18
CA GLU A 45 -4.32 18.49 -18.96
C GLU A 45 -4.52 17.32 -17.99
N ASP A 46 -5.23 17.55 -16.89
CA ASP A 46 -5.63 16.50 -15.94
C ASP A 46 -6.44 15.42 -16.65
N ARG A 47 -7.40 15.81 -17.50
CA ARG A 47 -8.19 14.84 -18.28
C ARG A 47 -7.31 13.92 -19.13
N ALA A 48 -6.31 14.48 -19.80
CA ALA A 48 -5.40 13.69 -20.61
C ALA A 48 -4.63 12.68 -19.76
N HIS A 49 -4.23 13.07 -18.53
CA HIS A 49 -3.58 12.19 -17.55
C HIS A 49 -4.54 11.10 -17.06
N LEU A 50 -5.78 11.43 -16.72
CA LEU A 50 -6.80 10.45 -16.31
C LEU A 50 -7.05 9.41 -17.40
N GLU A 51 -7.09 9.81 -18.67
CA GLU A 51 -7.21 8.89 -19.80
C GLU A 51 -5.98 7.96 -19.91
N GLN A 52 -4.78 8.45 -19.58
CA GLN A 52 -3.59 7.58 -19.53
C GLN A 52 -3.71 6.55 -18.39
N LEU A 53 -4.13 6.97 -17.20
CA LEU A 53 -4.37 6.06 -16.08
C LEU A 53 -5.44 5.01 -16.41
N ARG A 54 -6.51 5.42 -17.09
CA ARG A 54 -7.56 4.51 -17.55
C ARG A 54 -7.02 3.46 -18.52
N ARG A 55 -6.20 3.86 -19.49
CA ARG A 55 -5.53 2.91 -20.42
C ARG A 55 -4.62 1.94 -19.67
N ASN A 56 -3.80 2.44 -18.75
CA ASN A 56 -2.93 1.60 -17.92
C ASN A 56 -3.75 0.57 -17.13
N GLY A 57 -4.82 1.03 -16.48
CA GLY A 57 -5.70 0.17 -15.71
C GLY A 57 -6.37 -0.91 -16.55
N TYR A 58 -6.81 -0.57 -17.77
CA TYR A 58 -7.37 -1.54 -18.69
C TYR A 58 -6.36 -2.65 -19.04
N VAL A 59 -5.11 -2.26 -19.38
CA VAL A 59 -4.04 -3.23 -19.68
C VAL A 59 -3.68 -4.08 -18.47
N ASN A 60 -3.76 -3.51 -17.27
CA ASN A 60 -3.49 -4.19 -16.00
C ASN A 60 -4.67 -5.06 -15.50
N GLY A 61 -5.78 -5.12 -16.25
CA GLY A 61 -6.94 -5.94 -15.91
C GLY A 61 -7.84 -5.35 -14.82
N VAL A 62 -7.81 -4.03 -14.60
CA VAL A 62 -8.72 -3.36 -13.65
C VAL A 62 -10.11 -3.22 -14.29
N PRO A 63 -11.17 -3.80 -13.69
CA PRO A 63 -12.50 -3.75 -14.28
C PRO A 63 -13.16 -2.38 -14.12
N GLU A 64 -14.06 -2.06 -15.05
CA GLU A 64 -15.08 -0.99 -14.96
C GLU A 64 -14.53 0.44 -14.73
N LEU A 65 -13.27 0.71 -15.14
CA LEU A 65 -12.72 2.05 -15.11
C LEU A 65 -13.43 2.99 -16.08
N SER A 66 -13.88 4.14 -15.59
CA SER A 66 -14.53 5.15 -16.43
C SER A 66 -14.12 6.57 -16.08
N ILE A 67 -14.08 7.45 -17.08
CA ILE A 67 -13.99 8.89 -16.85
C ILE A 67 -15.42 9.43 -16.70
N VAL A 68 -15.66 10.14 -15.62
CA VAL A 68 -16.96 10.71 -15.26
C VAL A 68 -16.91 12.22 -15.17
N GLY A 69 -18.03 12.89 -15.43
CA GLY A 69 -18.19 14.33 -15.30
C GLY A 69 -18.74 14.77 -13.95
N PRO A 70 -18.95 16.10 -13.75
CA PRO A 70 -19.29 16.71 -12.46
C PRO A 70 -20.53 16.11 -11.78
N ASP A 71 -21.61 15.92 -12.53
CA ASP A 71 -22.86 15.39 -11.97
C ASP A 71 -22.62 14.00 -11.33
N ARG A 72 -21.91 13.13 -12.05
CA ARG A 72 -21.62 11.78 -11.55
C ARG A 72 -20.60 11.80 -10.41
N ILE A 73 -19.65 12.72 -10.42
CA ILE A 73 -18.70 12.94 -9.31
C ILE A 73 -19.48 13.22 -8.02
N HIS A 74 -20.39 14.21 -8.05
CA HIS A 74 -21.15 14.61 -6.86
C HIS A 74 -22.25 13.62 -6.46
N GLU A 75 -22.77 12.84 -7.40
CA GLU A 75 -23.66 11.71 -7.07
C GLU A 75 -22.93 10.63 -6.27
N LEU A 76 -21.69 10.29 -6.67
CA LEU A 76 -20.88 9.27 -6.03
C LEU A 76 -20.24 9.76 -4.73
N GLU A 77 -19.78 11.01 -4.70
CA GLU A 77 -19.15 11.65 -3.55
C GLU A 77 -19.60 13.12 -3.45
N PRO A 78 -20.65 13.39 -2.67
CA PRO A 78 -21.20 14.74 -2.53
C PRO A 78 -20.23 15.78 -1.97
N ARG A 79 -19.14 15.32 -1.33
CA ARG A 79 -18.10 16.18 -0.75
C ARG A 79 -16.87 16.36 -1.64
N ALA A 80 -16.90 15.85 -2.86
CA ALA A 80 -15.84 16.15 -3.84
C ALA A 80 -15.81 17.65 -4.11
N SER A 81 -14.64 18.18 -4.50
CA SER A 81 -14.51 19.60 -4.86
C SER A 81 -15.51 19.99 -5.93
N ALA A 82 -16.19 21.12 -5.74
CA ALA A 82 -17.10 21.68 -6.73
C ALA A 82 -16.39 22.09 -8.04
N ASP A 83 -15.08 22.32 -7.98
CA ASP A 83 -14.25 22.67 -9.14
C ASP A 83 -13.80 21.44 -9.94
N ALA A 84 -14.09 20.21 -9.47
CA ALA A 84 -13.71 19.00 -10.20
C ALA A 84 -14.55 18.85 -11.46
N THR A 85 -13.89 18.85 -12.63
CA THR A 85 -14.53 18.76 -13.94
C THR A 85 -14.53 17.35 -14.50
N TYR A 86 -13.58 16.53 -14.07
CA TYR A 86 -13.42 15.14 -14.49
C TYR A 86 -13.00 14.27 -13.29
N ALA A 87 -13.34 12.99 -13.32
CA ALA A 87 -12.71 12.01 -12.44
C ALA A 87 -12.53 10.66 -13.13
N LEU A 88 -11.42 9.99 -12.82
CA LEU A 88 -11.29 8.56 -13.09
C LEU A 88 -11.95 7.80 -11.94
N TRP A 89 -13.09 7.20 -12.21
CA TRP A 89 -13.83 6.35 -11.30
C TRP A 89 -13.36 4.89 -11.38
N CYS A 90 -13.02 4.30 -10.24
CA CYS A 90 -12.64 2.90 -10.10
C CYS A 90 -13.53 2.22 -9.06
N PRO A 91 -14.58 1.49 -9.46
CA PRO A 91 -15.53 0.87 -8.54
C PRO A 91 -14.93 -0.30 -7.73
N SER A 92 -13.88 -0.94 -8.24
CA SER A 92 -13.25 -2.09 -7.60
C SER A 92 -12.34 -1.75 -6.42
N THR A 93 -12.00 -0.48 -6.22
CA THR A 93 -11.16 -0.03 -5.09
C THR A 93 -11.92 -0.14 -3.77
N GLY A 94 -11.18 -0.34 -2.70
CA GLY A 94 -11.69 -0.30 -1.34
C GLY A 94 -10.58 0.06 -0.37
N PHE A 95 -10.91 0.12 0.91
CA PHE A 95 -9.95 0.32 1.98
C PHE A 95 -10.14 -0.68 3.12
N VAL A 96 -9.08 -0.90 3.87
CA VAL A 96 -8.98 -1.80 5.03
C VAL A 96 -8.30 -1.06 6.17
N ASP A 97 -8.39 -1.59 7.37
CA ASP A 97 -7.44 -1.28 8.43
C ASP A 97 -6.17 -2.13 8.21
N PRO A 98 -5.01 -1.51 7.94
CA PRO A 98 -3.78 -2.25 7.68
C PRO A 98 -3.28 -3.03 8.91
N PHE A 99 -3.62 -2.60 10.12
CA PHE A 99 -3.27 -3.32 11.35
C PHE A 99 -4.12 -4.58 11.50
N GLU A 100 -5.44 -4.49 11.28
CA GLU A 100 -6.32 -5.66 11.30
C GLU A 100 -5.88 -6.71 10.28
N VAL A 101 -5.55 -6.30 9.05
CA VAL A 101 -5.05 -7.23 8.02
C VAL A 101 -3.78 -7.93 8.46
N ALA A 102 -2.81 -7.19 9.02
CA ALA A 102 -1.54 -7.75 9.47
C ALA A 102 -1.75 -8.73 10.63
N ILE A 103 -2.59 -8.39 11.60
CA ILE A 103 -2.91 -9.24 12.75
C ILE A 103 -3.63 -10.51 12.28
N ALA A 104 -4.68 -10.39 11.48
CA ALA A 104 -5.45 -11.52 10.99
C ALA A 104 -4.60 -12.49 10.16
N ALA A 105 -3.73 -11.96 9.29
CA ALA A 105 -2.79 -12.77 8.53
C ALA A 105 -1.80 -13.52 9.43
N LEU A 106 -1.28 -12.85 10.47
CA LEU A 106 -0.36 -13.46 11.42
C LEU A 106 -1.04 -14.55 12.26
N GLU A 107 -2.23 -14.27 12.79
CA GLU A 107 -3.01 -15.26 13.57
C GLU A 107 -3.31 -16.51 12.73
N ASN A 108 -3.71 -16.32 11.48
CA ASN A 108 -3.92 -17.44 10.56
C ASN A 108 -2.62 -18.21 10.31
N ALA A 109 -1.50 -17.54 10.10
CA ALA A 109 -0.20 -18.19 9.90
C ALA A 109 0.19 -19.02 11.13
N VAL A 110 0.05 -18.48 12.33
CA VAL A 110 0.35 -19.18 13.59
C VAL A 110 -0.59 -20.38 13.79
N ALA A 111 -1.87 -20.23 13.51
CA ALA A 111 -2.84 -21.34 13.57
C ALA A 111 -2.48 -22.48 12.59
N ASN A 112 -1.80 -22.16 11.49
CA ASN A 112 -1.29 -23.12 10.50
C ASN A 112 0.17 -23.58 10.77
N GLY A 113 0.69 -23.37 11.97
CA GLY A 113 1.97 -23.90 12.42
C GLY A 113 3.19 -23.02 12.17
N VAL A 114 3.02 -21.76 11.78
CA VAL A 114 4.13 -20.80 11.68
C VAL A 114 4.60 -20.41 13.08
N THR A 115 5.92 -20.44 13.31
CA THR A 115 6.53 -19.88 14.51
C THR A 115 6.74 -18.39 14.33
N PHE A 116 6.04 -17.59 15.12
CA PHE A 116 6.22 -16.15 15.17
C PHE A 116 7.17 -15.75 16.31
N MET A 117 8.30 -15.14 15.97
CA MET A 117 9.31 -14.69 16.91
C MET A 117 9.30 -13.16 17.00
N ARG A 118 8.87 -12.62 18.15
CA ARG A 118 8.95 -11.20 18.46
C ARG A 118 10.30 -10.86 19.07
N SER A 119 10.72 -9.59 18.94
CA SER A 119 11.98 -9.10 19.51
C SER A 119 13.20 -9.94 19.10
N ALA A 120 13.15 -10.44 17.86
CA ALA A 120 14.18 -11.29 17.28
C ALA A 120 14.71 -10.66 15.98
N PRO A 121 15.35 -9.45 16.05
CA PRO A 121 15.95 -8.88 14.85
C PRO A 121 17.02 -9.83 14.30
N VAL A 122 17.13 -9.88 12.98
CA VAL A 122 18.21 -10.63 12.33
C VAL A 122 19.46 -9.77 12.40
N GLU A 123 20.50 -10.26 13.11
CA GLU A 123 21.74 -9.56 13.34
C GLU A 123 22.84 -9.98 12.37
N ALA A 124 22.80 -11.22 11.88
CA ALA A 124 23.72 -11.74 10.87
C ALA A 124 23.06 -12.87 10.08
N ILE A 125 23.51 -13.07 8.85
CA ILE A 125 23.08 -14.16 7.98
C ILE A 125 24.31 -14.89 7.46
N GLU A 126 24.42 -16.16 7.78
CA GLU A 126 25.40 -17.07 7.18
C GLU A 126 24.76 -17.80 6.01
N VAL A 127 25.42 -17.75 4.86
CA VAL A 127 24.99 -18.46 3.65
C VAL A 127 25.97 -19.61 3.42
N ALA A 128 25.58 -20.80 3.80
CA ALA A 128 26.39 -21.99 3.66
C ALA A 128 25.53 -23.18 3.23
N GLY A 129 26.13 -24.11 2.49
CA GLY A 129 25.44 -25.33 2.10
C GLY A 129 24.64 -25.21 0.78
N SER A 130 23.79 -26.20 0.54
CA SER A 130 22.93 -26.30 -0.63
C SER A 130 21.47 -25.98 -0.28
N VAL A 131 20.64 -25.81 -1.30
CA VAL A 131 19.17 -25.62 -1.12
C VAL A 131 18.53 -26.82 -0.40
N ASP A 132 19.12 -27.99 -0.49
CA ASP A 132 18.64 -29.22 0.13
C ASP A 132 18.97 -29.30 1.62
N ASP A 133 20.01 -28.57 2.09
CA ASP A 133 20.50 -28.60 3.47
C ASP A 133 20.55 -27.19 4.09
N ALA A 134 19.37 -26.62 4.42
CA ALA A 134 19.22 -25.34 5.16
C ALA A 134 20.29 -24.30 4.82
N ARG A 135 20.15 -23.71 3.63
CA ARG A 135 21.11 -22.77 3.02
C ARG A 135 21.46 -21.56 3.88
N PHE A 136 20.50 -21.09 4.69
CA PHE A 136 20.66 -19.86 5.49
C PHE A 136 20.63 -20.22 6.98
N THR A 137 21.54 -19.59 7.74
CA THR A 137 21.48 -19.54 9.20
C THR A 137 21.41 -18.06 9.62
N LEU A 138 20.31 -17.71 10.27
CA LEU A 138 20.05 -16.36 10.77
C LEU A 138 20.38 -16.31 12.25
N ALA A 139 21.27 -15.41 12.65
CA ALA A 139 21.54 -15.12 14.05
C ALA A 139 20.53 -14.10 14.58
N THR A 140 19.90 -14.41 15.71
CA THR A 140 18.99 -13.52 16.43
C THR A 140 19.27 -13.59 17.94
N PRO A 141 18.86 -12.60 18.74
CA PRO A 141 18.95 -12.66 20.21
C PRO A 141 18.21 -13.85 20.83
N ALA A 142 17.19 -14.35 20.12
CA ALA A 142 16.40 -15.51 20.58
C ALA A 142 16.99 -16.87 20.14
N GLY A 143 18.15 -16.86 19.49
CA GLY A 143 18.82 -18.06 18.96
C GLY A 143 18.89 -18.08 17.44
N ASN A 144 19.57 -19.08 16.91
CA ASN A 144 19.76 -19.22 15.47
C ASN A 144 18.57 -19.91 14.81
N VAL A 145 18.16 -19.37 13.63
CA VAL A 145 17.12 -19.96 12.78
C VAL A 145 17.74 -20.44 11.48
N ARG A 146 17.51 -21.70 11.14
CA ARG A 146 18.00 -22.30 9.89
C ARG A 146 16.85 -22.47 8.90
N CYS A 147 17.08 -22.07 7.64
CA CYS A 147 16.05 -22.22 6.61
C CYS A 147 16.67 -22.48 5.21
N ARG A 148 15.87 -23.10 4.34
CA ARG A 148 16.25 -23.34 2.93
C ARG A 148 16.02 -22.11 2.08
N TYR A 149 14.96 -21.37 2.36
CA TYR A 149 14.56 -20.15 1.66
C TYR A 149 14.41 -19.01 2.65
N LEU A 150 14.87 -17.83 2.28
CA LEU A 150 14.74 -16.60 3.04
C LEU A 150 13.94 -15.60 2.21
N ILE A 151 12.84 -15.10 2.77
CA ILE A 151 12.04 -14.03 2.17
C ILE A 151 12.35 -12.74 2.92
N ASN A 152 12.94 -11.79 2.22
CA ASN A 152 13.23 -10.48 2.76
C ASN A 152 11.99 -9.58 2.67
N ALA A 153 11.32 -9.37 3.80
CA ALA A 153 10.19 -8.47 3.96
C ALA A 153 10.43 -7.46 5.09
N ALA A 154 11.70 -7.05 5.30
CA ALA A 154 12.16 -6.26 6.43
C ALA A 154 11.84 -4.75 6.34
N GLY A 155 10.99 -4.31 5.41
CA GLY A 155 10.60 -2.91 5.29
C GLY A 155 11.82 -1.99 5.09
N ASN A 156 12.00 -1.00 5.97
CA ASN A 156 13.13 -0.07 5.89
C ASN A 156 14.51 -0.74 6.09
N GLY A 157 14.56 -1.90 6.74
CA GLY A 157 15.78 -2.70 6.92
C GLY A 157 16.09 -3.67 5.77
N ALA A 158 15.31 -3.63 4.67
CA ALA A 158 15.46 -4.60 3.59
C ALA A 158 16.82 -4.57 2.89
N ALA A 159 17.46 -3.40 2.77
CA ALA A 159 18.81 -3.29 2.20
C ALA A 159 19.84 -4.01 3.06
N ASP A 160 19.77 -3.87 4.39
CA ASP A 160 20.68 -4.50 5.33
C ASP A 160 20.55 -6.03 5.27
N ILE A 161 19.31 -6.54 5.26
CA ILE A 161 19.06 -7.98 5.11
C ILE A 161 19.58 -8.51 3.76
N SER A 162 19.40 -7.75 2.67
CA SER A 162 19.91 -8.15 1.35
C SER A 162 21.44 -8.24 1.35
N HIS A 163 22.10 -7.23 1.93
CA HIS A 163 23.56 -7.20 2.08
C HIS A 163 24.07 -8.37 2.93
N MET A 164 23.48 -8.61 4.11
CA MET A 164 23.84 -9.75 4.98
C MET A 164 23.69 -11.10 4.29
N ALA A 165 22.69 -11.25 3.42
CA ALA A 165 22.43 -12.47 2.67
C ALA A 165 23.33 -12.64 1.43
N GLY A 166 24.21 -11.68 1.13
CA GLY A 166 25.01 -11.67 -0.10
C GLY A 166 24.18 -11.63 -1.37
N ALA A 167 22.99 -11.03 -1.30
CA ALA A 167 22.07 -10.86 -2.44
C ALA A 167 22.33 -9.53 -3.15
N GLU A 168 21.43 -9.16 -4.08
CA GLU A 168 21.55 -7.90 -4.81
C GLU A 168 21.58 -6.69 -3.89
N GLU A 169 22.54 -5.81 -4.07
CA GLU A 169 22.65 -4.56 -3.31
C GLU A 169 21.74 -3.49 -3.91
N PHE A 170 21.00 -2.81 -3.07
CA PHE A 170 20.18 -1.66 -3.41
C PHE A 170 20.16 -0.65 -2.25
N GLN A 171 19.86 0.59 -2.57
CA GLN A 171 19.75 1.65 -1.56
C GLN A 171 18.28 1.94 -1.23
N MET A 172 17.99 2.13 0.04
CA MET A 172 16.69 2.59 0.51
C MET A 172 16.60 4.11 0.46
N VAL A 173 15.55 4.63 -0.16
CA VAL A 173 15.20 6.05 -0.08
C VAL A 173 14.06 6.19 0.91
N TRP A 174 14.31 6.85 2.01
CA TRP A 174 13.31 7.06 3.05
C TRP A 174 12.45 8.27 2.71
N ARG A 175 11.14 8.07 2.77
CA ARG A 175 10.17 9.14 2.57
C ARG A 175 9.22 9.18 3.75
N GLN A 176 9.16 10.33 4.39
CA GLN A 176 8.20 10.58 5.46
C GLN A 176 6.92 11.16 4.89
N GLY A 177 5.79 10.59 5.29
CA GLY A 177 4.46 11.13 5.05
C GLY A 177 3.77 11.45 6.36
N ASN A 178 3.25 12.68 6.49
CA ASN A 178 2.42 13.04 7.62
C ASN A 178 0.99 12.62 7.35
N ILE A 179 0.35 12.03 8.36
CA ILE A 179 -1.03 11.59 8.32
C ILE A 179 -1.81 12.38 9.37
N VAL A 180 -2.91 13.00 8.95
CA VAL A 180 -3.84 13.67 9.85
C VAL A 180 -5.11 12.81 9.93
N VAL A 181 -5.50 12.44 11.13
CA VAL A 181 -6.74 11.72 11.39
C VAL A 181 -7.75 12.71 11.96
N LEU A 182 -8.84 12.91 11.24
CA LEU A 182 -9.97 13.72 11.69
C LEU A 182 -10.96 12.83 12.43
N ASP A 183 -11.80 13.43 13.25
CA ASP A 183 -12.94 12.75 13.85
C ASP A 183 -13.97 12.37 12.75
N LYS A 184 -15.09 11.80 13.15
CA LYS A 184 -16.09 11.18 12.24
C LYS A 184 -16.71 12.13 11.22
N GLU A 185 -16.59 13.44 11.44
CA GLU A 185 -17.05 14.48 10.50
C GLU A 185 -15.90 15.47 10.15
N PRO A 186 -15.76 15.90 8.91
CA PRO A 186 -16.46 15.49 7.68
C PRO A 186 -15.97 14.13 7.18
N ARG A 187 -16.90 13.26 6.75
CA ARG A 187 -16.56 11.92 6.23
C ARG A 187 -16.67 11.90 4.71
N THR A 188 -15.64 11.41 4.01
CA THR A 188 -15.74 11.02 2.60
C THR A 188 -16.25 9.58 2.48
N LEU A 189 -17.03 9.31 1.44
CA LEU A 189 -17.57 7.97 1.19
C LEU A 189 -16.51 7.03 0.59
N MET A 190 -15.50 7.59 -0.08
CA MET A 190 -14.46 6.85 -0.77
C MET A 190 -13.12 7.59 -0.78
N PRO A 191 -12.00 6.91 -1.11
CA PRO A 191 -10.72 7.57 -1.35
C PRO A 191 -10.78 8.53 -2.53
N LEU A 192 -10.34 9.78 -2.30
CA LEU A 192 -10.18 10.81 -3.29
C LEU A 192 -8.70 11.12 -3.48
N TYR A 193 -8.25 11.07 -4.71
CA TYR A 193 -6.87 11.35 -5.11
C TYR A 193 -6.84 12.57 -6.03
N PRO A 194 -5.84 13.45 -5.93
CA PRO A 194 -5.53 14.37 -7.02
C PRO A 194 -4.83 13.62 -8.16
N VAL A 195 -4.72 14.25 -9.32
CA VAL A 195 -3.85 13.75 -10.40
C VAL A 195 -2.42 13.62 -9.87
N PRO A 196 -1.77 12.45 -10.04
CA PRO A 196 -0.40 12.25 -9.58
C PRO A 196 0.59 13.18 -10.27
N THR A 197 1.59 13.63 -9.52
CA THR A 197 2.75 14.35 -10.07
C THR A 197 3.98 13.44 -10.13
N PRO A 198 5.07 13.81 -10.84
CA PRO A 198 6.29 13.02 -10.87
C PRO A 198 6.92 12.77 -9.47
N VAL A 199 6.66 13.64 -8.51
CA VAL A 199 7.23 13.56 -7.16
C VAL A 199 6.30 12.94 -6.12
N SER A 200 4.97 13.03 -6.31
CA SER A 200 3.99 12.60 -5.31
C SER A 200 2.66 12.20 -5.94
N LYS A 201 1.96 11.29 -5.28
CA LYS A 201 0.54 11.00 -5.57
C LYS A 201 -0.41 12.10 -5.08
N GLY A 202 0.13 13.13 -4.45
CA GLY A 202 -0.63 14.21 -3.82
C GLY A 202 -1.25 13.84 -2.49
N VAL A 203 -2.00 14.79 -1.93
CA VAL A 203 -2.73 14.60 -0.67
C VAL A 203 -4.00 13.80 -0.96
N ILE A 204 -4.14 12.66 -0.28
CA ILE A 204 -5.29 11.76 -0.41
C ILE A 204 -6.24 12.03 0.76
N VAL A 205 -7.52 12.10 0.48
CA VAL A 205 -8.57 12.14 1.50
C VAL A 205 -9.34 10.83 1.42
N THR A 206 -9.45 10.11 2.53
CA THR A 206 -10.14 8.81 2.56
C THR A 206 -10.85 8.58 3.89
N GLY A 207 -11.96 7.85 3.85
CA GLY A 207 -12.55 7.28 5.05
C GLY A 207 -11.71 6.13 5.61
N THR A 208 -11.99 5.74 6.84
CA THR A 208 -11.49 4.52 7.48
C THR A 208 -12.63 3.55 7.74
N VAL A 209 -12.32 2.28 7.98
CA VAL A 209 -13.33 1.27 8.35
C VAL A 209 -14.04 1.61 9.66
N HIS A 210 -13.42 2.41 10.51
CA HIS A 210 -13.96 2.87 11.81
C HIS A 210 -14.74 4.19 11.72
N GLY A 211 -14.86 4.79 10.52
CA GLY A 211 -15.67 5.98 10.26
C GLY A 211 -14.96 7.32 10.44
N ASN A 212 -13.65 7.33 10.68
CA ASN A 212 -12.84 8.54 10.67
C ASN A 212 -12.49 8.96 9.23
N THR A 213 -12.05 10.20 9.06
CA THR A 213 -11.44 10.66 7.81
C THR A 213 -9.93 10.81 8.01
N VAL A 214 -9.16 10.30 7.05
CA VAL A 214 -7.71 10.41 7.02
C VAL A 214 -7.29 11.27 5.85
N ILE A 215 -6.44 12.26 6.13
CA ILE A 215 -5.77 13.08 5.14
C ILE A 215 -4.31 12.64 5.10
N THR A 216 -3.86 12.12 3.98
CA THR A 216 -2.49 11.65 3.75
C THR A 216 -1.92 12.33 2.51
N ALA A 217 -0.70 12.38 2.26
CA ALA A 217 0.51 12.45 3.01
C ALA A 217 1.41 13.46 2.32
N THR A 218 2.18 14.16 3.07
CA THR A 218 3.35 14.84 2.52
C THR A 218 4.38 13.78 2.09
N ALA A 219 5.32 14.16 1.23
CA ALA A 219 6.41 13.27 0.82
C ALA A 219 7.73 14.02 0.98
N ALA A 220 8.29 14.00 2.20
CA ALA A 220 9.60 14.56 2.48
C ALA A 220 10.66 13.45 2.41
N VAL A 221 11.72 13.65 1.62
CA VAL A 221 12.89 12.77 1.65
C VAL A 221 13.61 12.95 2.97
N ARG A 222 14.01 11.84 3.59
CA ARG A 222 14.73 11.81 4.87
C ARG A 222 16.03 11.02 4.74
N GLU A 223 17.00 11.39 5.58
CA GLU A 223 18.22 10.60 5.71
C GLU A 223 17.94 9.28 6.46
N PRO A 224 18.64 8.20 6.14
CA PRO A 224 18.52 6.94 6.86
C PRO A 224 18.78 7.14 8.37
N GLY A 225 17.84 6.64 9.18
CA GLY A 225 17.93 6.76 10.64
C GLY A 225 17.30 8.03 11.23
N ASP A 226 16.82 8.96 10.42
CA ASP A 226 16.05 10.12 10.89
C ASP A 226 14.62 9.68 11.28
N THR A 227 14.48 9.34 12.56
CA THR A 227 13.21 8.89 13.16
C THR A 227 12.50 10.02 13.90
N GLN A 228 12.57 11.26 13.42
CA GLN A 228 11.88 12.35 14.11
C GLN A 228 10.38 12.06 14.23
N THR A 229 9.96 11.77 15.44
CA THR A 229 8.57 11.86 15.86
C THR A 229 8.21 13.33 15.98
N TYR A 230 7.17 13.76 15.27
CA TYR A 230 6.68 15.13 15.43
C TYR A 230 6.03 15.30 16.79
N ALA A 231 6.59 16.21 17.60
CA ALA A 231 5.77 16.96 18.51
C ALA A 231 5.01 18.00 17.66
N SER A 232 3.70 17.95 17.67
CA SER A 232 2.86 19.06 17.20
C SER A 232 3.14 20.27 18.08
N ASP A 233 3.66 21.35 17.51
CA ASP A 233 3.48 22.67 18.09
C ASP A 233 2.06 23.14 17.82
#